data_81fcba3102653ae207c5e547a948865c
#
_entry.id   81fcba3102653ae207c5e547a948865c
#
_cell.length_a   1.000
_cell.length_b   1.000
_cell.length_c   1.000
_cell.angle_alpha   90.00
_cell.angle_beta   90.00
_cell.angle_gamma   90.00
#
_symmetry.space_group_name_H-M   'P 1'
#
loop_
_entity.id
_entity.type
_entity.pdbx_description
1 polymer ?
#
loop_
_entity_poly.entity_id
_entity_poly.type
_entity_poly.pdbx_seq_one_letter_code
_entity_poly.pdbx_strand_id
1 'polypeptide(L)'
;MIKKILALHTGGTISMQADASGAVVTNSSNPMNHIDLSLAGVELTSEDFLNLPSPHVTPQHMLQLYHKIQKEASQYDGIVITHGTDTLEETAYFLDTMDLPTISVVLTGAMRSSNELGSDGVYNYLTAIRVAADPKSQDKGVLVVMNDEVHAAKYVTKTHTTNVSTFQTPTHGPLGLVMKKEVLFFKTAEPRVRFDLQEIKGVVPIISAYAGMKTEVLDLLDVQQMDGLIIEAFGAGNLPKEVAEKIFEFQEAGLPIALVSRCFNGIAEPVYAYDGGGVNLHEHGIFFVKELNAAKARLKLLIALNAGLKGDELRDYIEG
;
A
#
# COMPACT_ATOMS: atom_id res chain seq x y z
N MET A 1 -18.36 9.53 25.50
CA MET A 1 -17.50 8.38 25.91
C MET A 1 -16.07 8.68 25.50
N ILE A 2 -15.10 8.31 26.33
CA ILE A 2 -13.67 8.40 25.99
C ILE A 2 -13.36 7.29 24.97
N LYS A 3 -12.67 7.63 23.89
CA LYS A 3 -12.23 6.70 22.85
C LYS A 3 -10.81 6.24 23.14
N LYS A 4 -10.58 4.94 23.17
CA LYS A 4 -9.25 4.34 23.36
C LYS A 4 -8.58 4.10 22.03
N ILE A 5 -7.46 4.73 21.80
CA ILE A 5 -6.70 4.62 20.55
C ILE A 5 -5.33 4.01 20.84
N LEU A 6 -4.96 2.99 20.08
CA LEU A 6 -3.63 2.42 20.06
C LEU A 6 -2.81 3.03 18.92
N ALA A 7 -1.66 3.60 19.22
CA ALA A 7 -0.68 4.02 18.25
C ALA A 7 0.46 3.00 18.14
N LEU A 8 0.64 2.44 16.97
CA LEU A 8 1.75 1.54 16.65
C LEU A 8 2.77 2.28 15.80
N HIS A 9 3.96 2.47 16.33
CA HIS A 9 5.04 3.16 15.63
C HIS A 9 5.93 2.13 14.91
N THR A 10 6.15 2.31 13.60
CA THR A 10 7.00 1.42 12.81
C THR A 10 8.32 2.05 12.37
N GLY A 11 8.55 3.34 12.69
CA GLY A 11 9.70 4.11 12.26
C GLY A 11 9.36 5.08 11.13
N GLY A 12 10.34 5.35 10.27
CA GLY A 12 10.22 6.30 9.16
C GLY A 12 10.47 7.75 9.59
N THR A 13 10.40 8.69 8.63
CA THR A 13 10.76 10.11 8.80
C THR A 13 10.02 10.79 9.95
N ILE A 14 8.78 10.41 10.21
CA ILE A 14 7.98 10.92 11.34
C ILE A 14 8.65 10.68 12.71
N SER A 15 9.43 9.60 12.80
CA SER A 15 10.20 9.20 13.99
C SER A 15 11.68 9.58 13.93
N MET A 16 12.12 10.28 12.89
CA MET A 16 13.52 10.63 12.62
C MET A 16 13.78 12.12 12.85
N GLN A 17 15.06 12.48 12.93
CA GLN A 17 15.54 13.86 13.05
C GLN A 17 16.66 14.13 12.05
N ALA A 18 16.74 15.38 11.56
CA ALA A 18 17.91 15.84 10.83
C ALA A 18 19.07 16.11 11.81
N ASP A 19 20.24 15.59 11.48
CA ASP A 19 21.48 15.88 12.20
C ASP A 19 22.06 17.26 11.81
N ALA A 20 23.23 17.61 12.37
CA ALA A 20 23.89 18.88 12.10
C ALA A 20 24.34 19.05 10.63
N SER A 21 24.43 17.98 9.86
CA SER A 21 24.74 18.00 8.43
C SER A 21 23.48 18.12 7.54
N GLY A 22 22.28 17.98 8.14
CA GLY A 22 21.00 17.90 7.45
C GLY A 22 20.64 16.49 7.02
N ALA A 23 21.43 15.46 7.35
CA ALA A 23 21.07 14.06 7.09
C ALA A 23 20.01 13.60 8.09
N VAL A 24 18.98 12.91 7.59
CA VAL A 24 17.90 12.37 8.43
C VAL A 24 18.32 11.03 9.01
N VAL A 25 18.36 10.94 10.33
CA VAL A 25 18.82 9.77 11.08
C VAL A 25 17.74 9.24 12.01
N THR A 26 17.80 7.93 12.29
CA THR A 26 16.91 7.29 13.25
C THR A 26 17.20 7.74 14.67
N ASN A 27 16.16 8.00 15.46
CA ASN A 27 16.28 8.34 16.87
C ASN A 27 16.34 7.08 17.75
N SER A 28 16.98 7.24 18.92
CA SER A 28 16.97 6.21 19.98
C SER A 28 15.62 6.12 20.70
N SER A 29 14.81 7.18 20.68
CA SER A 29 13.43 7.20 21.17
C SER A 29 12.53 7.91 20.15
N ASN A 30 11.31 7.42 20.00
CA ASN A 30 10.37 8.01 19.04
C ASN A 30 9.86 9.38 19.58
N PRO A 31 10.07 10.49 18.82
CA PRO A 31 9.56 11.80 19.23
C PRO A 31 8.04 11.83 19.47
N MET A 32 7.29 10.99 18.76
CA MET A 32 5.82 10.94 18.87
C MET A 32 5.35 10.47 20.25
N ASN A 33 6.14 9.69 20.98
CA ASN A 33 5.83 9.25 22.35
C ASN A 33 5.86 10.38 23.38
N HIS A 34 6.51 11.51 23.06
CA HIS A 34 6.71 12.64 23.97
C HIS A 34 5.79 13.84 23.67
N ILE A 35 4.92 13.71 22.67
CA ILE A 35 4.00 14.78 22.31
C ILE A 35 2.78 14.71 23.21
N ASP A 36 2.56 15.75 24.01
CA ASP A 36 1.30 15.91 24.75
C ASP A 36 0.18 16.30 23.79
N LEU A 37 -0.47 15.28 23.25
CA LEU A 37 -1.65 15.40 22.42
C LEU A 37 -2.89 15.34 23.33
N SER A 38 -3.18 16.42 24.05
CA SER A 38 -4.43 16.52 24.84
C SER A 38 -5.64 16.65 23.89
N LEU A 39 -6.07 15.52 23.34
CA LEU A 39 -7.31 15.41 22.57
C LEU A 39 -8.47 15.14 23.52
N ALA A 40 -9.41 16.09 23.60
CA ALA A 40 -10.59 15.92 24.43
C ALA A 40 -11.37 14.66 24.01
N GLY A 41 -11.57 13.74 24.97
CA GLY A 41 -12.32 12.50 24.73
C GLY A 41 -11.53 11.35 24.11
N VAL A 42 -10.19 11.44 24.03
CA VAL A 42 -9.31 10.36 23.57
C VAL A 42 -8.32 9.95 24.65
N GLU A 43 -8.20 8.66 24.89
CA GLU A 43 -7.15 8.01 25.66
C GLU A 43 -6.21 7.33 24.69
N LEU A 44 -4.95 7.78 24.63
CA LEU A 44 -3.95 7.31 23.66
C LEU A 44 -2.94 6.40 24.36
N THR A 45 -2.75 5.20 23.82
CA THR A 45 -1.66 4.28 24.18
C THR A 45 -0.71 4.18 22.99
N SER A 46 0.60 4.33 23.22
CA SER A 46 1.62 4.25 22.18
C SER A 46 2.53 3.05 22.41
N GLU A 47 2.91 2.38 21.31
CA GLU A 47 3.85 1.26 21.31
C GLU A 47 4.83 1.41 20.14
N ASP A 48 6.13 1.34 20.42
CA ASP A 48 7.17 1.22 19.39
C ASP A 48 7.19 -0.24 18.89
N PHE A 49 6.45 -0.52 17.83
CA PHE A 49 6.30 -1.86 17.26
C PHE A 49 7.50 -2.27 16.40
N LEU A 50 7.98 -1.35 15.56
CA LEU A 50 9.20 -1.46 14.76
C LEU A 50 9.94 -0.12 14.82
N ASN A 51 11.22 -0.12 14.43
CA ASN A 51 11.99 1.09 14.20
C ASN A 51 12.82 0.94 12.92
N LEU A 52 12.13 0.90 11.76
CA LEU A 52 12.74 0.66 10.47
C LEU A 52 12.53 1.85 9.52
N PRO A 53 13.53 2.18 8.69
CA PRO A 53 13.28 2.92 7.45
C PRO A 53 12.31 2.12 6.58
N SER A 54 11.33 2.79 5.96
CA SER A 54 10.29 2.08 5.23
C SER A 54 10.77 1.21 4.05
N PRO A 55 11.89 1.51 3.36
CA PRO A 55 12.46 0.59 2.37
C PRO A 55 12.87 -0.78 2.93
N HIS A 56 13.01 -0.92 4.26
CA HIS A 56 13.33 -2.19 4.93
C HIS A 56 12.08 -2.95 5.42
N VAL A 57 10.90 -2.37 5.28
CA VAL A 57 9.64 -3.05 5.61
C VAL A 57 9.35 -4.10 4.55
N THR A 58 9.05 -5.31 4.99
CA THR A 58 8.77 -6.48 4.13
C THR A 58 7.33 -6.95 4.32
N PRO A 59 6.78 -7.78 3.41
CA PRO A 59 5.47 -8.39 3.61
C PRO A 59 5.33 -9.16 4.94
N GLN A 60 6.42 -9.74 5.45
CA GLN A 60 6.44 -10.39 6.76
C GLN A 60 6.22 -9.40 7.91
N HIS A 61 6.78 -8.19 7.84
CA HIS A 61 6.53 -7.12 8.80
C HIS A 61 5.06 -6.63 8.72
N MET A 62 4.51 -6.55 7.50
CA MET A 62 3.10 -6.19 7.30
C MET A 62 2.16 -7.24 7.90
N LEU A 63 2.49 -8.54 7.76
CA LEU A 63 1.75 -9.63 8.37
C LEU A 63 1.85 -9.61 9.91
N GLN A 64 3.01 -9.27 10.47
CA GLN A 64 3.16 -9.08 11.92
C GLN A 64 2.28 -7.94 12.43
N LEU A 65 2.16 -6.83 11.69
CA LEU A 65 1.23 -5.74 12.00
C LEU A 65 -0.22 -6.23 11.99
N TYR A 66 -0.62 -7.00 10.98
CA TYR A 66 -1.95 -7.60 10.90
C TYR A 66 -2.28 -8.44 12.15
N HIS A 67 -1.39 -9.35 12.54
CA HIS A 67 -1.59 -10.17 13.73
C HIS A 67 -1.61 -9.34 15.02
N LYS A 68 -0.80 -8.28 15.10
CA LYS A 68 -0.84 -7.33 16.23
C LYS A 68 -2.20 -6.63 16.30
N ILE A 69 -2.72 -6.14 15.19
CA ILE A 69 -4.04 -5.51 15.12
C ILE A 69 -5.13 -6.48 15.58
N GLN A 70 -5.14 -7.71 15.05
CA GLN A 70 -6.12 -8.73 15.45
C GLN A 70 -6.10 -8.98 16.96
N LYS A 71 -4.92 -9.08 17.55
CA LYS A 71 -4.75 -9.33 18.98
C LYS A 71 -5.27 -8.19 19.86
N GLU A 72 -5.04 -6.95 19.45
CA GLU A 72 -5.30 -5.77 20.27
C GLU A 72 -6.69 -5.14 20.02
N ALA A 73 -7.31 -5.40 18.89
CA ALA A 73 -8.51 -4.70 18.41
C ALA A 73 -9.67 -4.69 19.42
N SER A 74 -9.83 -5.74 20.23
CA SER A 74 -10.92 -5.82 21.23
C SER A 74 -10.76 -4.85 22.40
N GLN A 75 -9.57 -4.26 22.59
CA GLN A 75 -9.25 -3.38 23.72
C GLN A 75 -9.34 -1.89 23.35
N TYR A 76 -9.43 -1.58 22.04
CA TYR A 76 -9.37 -0.22 21.52
C TYR A 76 -10.53 0.09 20.58
N ASP A 77 -10.84 1.38 20.42
CA ASP A 77 -11.85 1.89 19.49
C ASP A 77 -11.27 2.20 18.10
N GLY A 78 -9.93 2.35 17.99
CA GLY A 78 -9.23 2.61 16.75
C GLY A 78 -7.72 2.38 16.90
N ILE A 79 -7.05 2.17 15.78
CA ILE A 79 -5.60 1.95 15.70
C ILE A 79 -5.00 2.96 14.71
N VAL A 80 -3.92 3.62 15.12
CA VAL A 80 -3.10 4.50 14.27
C VAL A 80 -1.74 3.85 14.09
N ILE A 81 -1.25 3.81 12.86
CA ILE A 81 0.08 3.28 12.53
C ILE A 81 0.90 4.43 11.93
N THR A 82 1.98 4.84 12.60
CA THR A 82 2.95 5.75 11.99
C THR A 82 3.96 4.95 11.17
N HIS A 83 4.21 5.37 9.94
CA HIS A 83 4.99 4.62 8.98
C HIS A 83 5.88 5.53 8.13
N GLY A 84 6.99 5.02 7.64
CA GLY A 84 7.81 5.72 6.67
C GLY A 84 7.13 5.78 5.29
N THR A 85 7.23 6.92 4.63
CA THR A 85 6.38 7.25 3.47
C THR A 85 6.66 6.47 2.19
N ASP A 86 7.86 5.86 2.03
CA ASP A 86 8.22 5.19 0.76
C ASP A 86 7.40 3.92 0.49
N THR A 87 7.05 3.14 1.54
CA THR A 87 6.25 1.92 1.42
C THR A 87 4.96 1.96 2.25
N LEU A 88 4.55 3.15 2.73
CA LEU A 88 3.31 3.33 3.49
C LEU A 88 2.09 2.84 2.71
N GLU A 89 2.00 3.17 1.42
CA GLU A 89 0.90 2.78 0.56
C GLU A 89 0.79 1.25 0.37
N GLU A 90 1.95 0.57 0.36
CA GLU A 90 2.01 -0.89 0.26
C GLU A 90 1.55 -1.56 1.56
N THR A 91 2.03 -1.08 2.71
CA THR A 91 1.59 -1.57 4.03
C THR A 91 0.09 -1.33 4.24
N ALA A 92 -0.41 -0.14 3.85
CA ALA A 92 -1.84 0.17 3.92
C ALA A 92 -2.67 -0.79 3.07
N TYR A 93 -2.27 -1.02 1.81
CA TYR A 93 -2.93 -1.93 0.90
C TYR A 93 -2.91 -3.38 1.41
N PHE A 94 -1.74 -3.85 1.89
CA PHE A 94 -1.62 -5.18 2.47
C PHE A 94 -2.63 -5.38 3.62
N LEU A 95 -2.66 -4.46 4.57
CA LEU A 95 -3.58 -4.54 5.71
C LEU A 95 -5.05 -4.46 5.27
N ASP A 96 -5.38 -3.68 4.23
CA ASP A 96 -6.74 -3.56 3.72
C ASP A 96 -7.27 -4.84 3.07
N THR A 97 -6.37 -5.73 2.61
CA THR A 97 -6.69 -7.04 2.06
C THR A 97 -6.78 -8.14 3.12
N MET A 98 -6.41 -7.85 4.36
CA MET A 98 -6.50 -8.81 5.46
C MET A 98 -7.87 -8.77 6.14
N ASP A 99 -8.25 -9.91 6.76
CA ASP A 99 -9.49 -10.01 7.54
C ASP A 99 -9.34 -9.32 8.90
N LEU A 100 -9.35 -8.00 8.87
CA LEU A 100 -9.26 -7.17 10.06
C LEU A 100 -10.59 -7.13 10.81
N PRO A 101 -10.56 -7.07 12.16
CA PRO A 101 -11.74 -6.79 12.97
C PRO A 101 -12.41 -5.46 12.58
N THR A 102 -13.68 -5.31 12.93
CA THR A 102 -14.43 -4.06 12.73
C THR A 102 -13.90 -2.97 13.66
N ILE A 103 -12.79 -2.39 13.31
CA ILE A 103 -12.09 -1.30 14.01
C ILE A 103 -11.54 -0.33 12.96
N SER A 104 -11.45 0.95 13.29
CA SER A 104 -10.81 1.93 12.43
C SER A 104 -9.28 1.74 12.46
N VAL A 105 -8.66 1.45 11.31
CA VAL A 105 -7.20 1.36 11.15
C VAL A 105 -6.74 2.46 10.23
N VAL A 106 -5.85 3.32 10.73
CA VAL A 106 -5.39 4.53 10.04
C VAL A 106 -3.87 4.55 9.97
N LEU A 107 -3.30 4.63 8.77
CA LEU A 107 -1.88 4.87 8.57
C LEU A 107 -1.61 6.35 8.35
N THR A 108 -0.47 6.79 8.84
CA THR A 108 0.06 8.16 8.61
C THR A 108 1.59 8.17 8.63
N GLY A 109 2.16 9.28 8.20
CA GLY A 109 3.61 9.47 8.16
C GLY A 109 3.98 10.94 8.10
N ALA A 110 5.24 11.22 7.78
CA ALA A 110 5.71 12.58 7.58
C ALA A 110 6.69 12.64 6.40
N MET A 111 6.60 13.70 5.62
CA MET A 111 7.55 14.00 4.55
C MET A 111 8.77 14.78 5.06
N ARG A 112 8.64 15.43 6.20
CA ARG A 112 9.70 16.20 6.86
C ARG A 112 10.02 15.61 8.22
N SER A 113 11.31 15.64 8.58
CA SER A 113 11.75 15.15 9.88
C SER A 113 11.20 16.00 11.03
N SER A 114 11.15 15.42 12.24
CA SER A 114 10.45 16.02 13.38
C SER A 114 11.02 17.37 13.80
N ASN A 115 12.30 17.64 13.57
CA ASN A 115 12.99 18.89 13.90
C ASN A 115 13.15 19.86 12.70
N GLU A 116 12.62 19.51 11.53
CA GLU A 116 12.65 20.36 10.34
C GLU A 116 11.59 21.46 10.43
N LEU A 117 11.95 22.69 9.99
CA LEU A 117 11.00 23.79 9.93
C LEU A 117 9.81 23.45 9.00
N GLY A 118 8.60 23.54 9.54
CA GLY A 118 7.38 23.14 8.81
C GLY A 118 7.20 21.63 8.72
N SER A 119 7.75 20.85 9.69
CA SER A 119 7.45 19.42 9.83
C SER A 119 5.94 19.16 9.87
N ASP A 120 5.51 18.19 9.08
CA ASP A 120 4.11 17.77 8.95
C ASP A 120 3.74 16.62 9.90
N GLY A 121 4.71 16.00 10.58
CA GLY A 121 4.52 14.76 11.32
C GLY A 121 3.53 14.86 12.47
N VAL A 122 3.67 15.87 13.34
CA VAL A 122 2.78 16.05 14.52
C VAL A 122 1.35 16.30 14.08
N TYR A 123 1.16 17.11 13.04
CA TYR A 123 -0.17 17.43 12.52
C TYR A 123 -0.83 16.23 11.86
N ASN A 124 -0.10 15.49 11.03
CA ASN A 124 -0.57 14.27 10.42
C ASN A 124 -0.93 13.21 11.47
N TYR A 125 -0.12 13.06 12.53
CA TYR A 125 -0.40 12.14 13.62
C TYR A 125 -1.67 12.52 14.38
N LEU A 126 -1.82 13.81 14.74
CA LEU A 126 -3.02 14.33 15.38
C LEU A 126 -4.29 14.09 14.55
N THR A 127 -4.22 14.37 13.26
CA THR A 127 -5.37 14.17 12.35
C THR A 127 -5.69 12.68 12.15
N ALA A 128 -4.69 11.81 12.10
CA ALA A 128 -4.88 10.36 12.06
C ALA A 128 -5.60 9.82 13.31
N ILE A 129 -5.22 10.31 14.51
CA ILE A 129 -5.89 9.95 15.77
C ILE A 129 -7.36 10.42 15.76
N ARG A 130 -7.63 11.63 15.26
CA ARG A 130 -9.01 12.13 15.13
C ARG A 130 -9.85 11.27 14.20
N VAL A 131 -9.29 10.83 13.07
CA VAL A 131 -9.96 9.93 12.13
C VAL A 131 -10.17 8.56 12.76
N ALA A 132 -9.18 7.99 13.44
CA ALA A 132 -9.32 6.70 14.12
C ALA A 132 -10.38 6.70 15.22
N ALA A 133 -10.55 7.83 15.91
CA ALA A 133 -11.54 8.01 16.97
C ALA A 133 -12.97 8.30 16.45
N ASP A 134 -13.12 8.71 15.18
CA ASP A 134 -14.43 9.03 14.60
C ASP A 134 -15.21 7.76 14.25
N PRO A 135 -16.43 7.56 14.81
CA PRO A 135 -17.26 6.38 14.49
C PRO A 135 -17.56 6.22 12.98
N LYS A 136 -17.55 7.31 12.22
CA LYS A 136 -17.77 7.28 10.76
C LYS A 136 -16.61 6.62 9.99
N SER A 137 -15.47 6.40 10.63
CA SER A 137 -14.29 5.74 10.02
C SER A 137 -14.38 4.21 10.05
N GLN A 138 -15.27 3.66 10.89
CA GLN A 138 -15.50 2.21 10.92
C GLN A 138 -16.02 1.71 9.58
N ASP A 139 -15.68 0.47 9.23
CA ASP A 139 -16.07 -0.22 7.99
C ASP A 139 -15.61 0.45 6.68
N LYS A 140 -14.74 1.45 6.77
CA LYS A 140 -14.18 2.10 5.56
C LYS A 140 -12.90 1.45 5.04
N GLY A 141 -12.46 0.33 5.68
CA GLY A 141 -11.19 -0.28 5.40
C GLY A 141 -10.02 0.41 6.08
N VAL A 142 -8.85 0.10 5.61
CA VAL A 142 -7.64 0.78 6.06
C VAL A 142 -7.57 2.14 5.39
N LEU A 143 -7.37 3.17 6.21
CA LEU A 143 -7.32 4.56 5.78
C LEU A 143 -5.87 5.07 5.82
N VAL A 144 -5.54 5.95 4.90
CA VAL A 144 -4.31 6.74 4.95
C VAL A 144 -4.70 8.19 5.15
N VAL A 145 -4.14 8.82 6.18
CA VAL A 145 -4.43 10.23 6.51
C VAL A 145 -3.16 11.04 6.43
N MET A 146 -3.11 11.94 5.46
CA MET A 146 -1.99 12.85 5.22
C MET A 146 -2.53 14.19 4.73
N ASN A 147 -1.97 15.29 5.23
CA ASN A 147 -2.25 16.64 4.73
C ASN A 147 -3.75 16.96 4.62
N ASP A 148 -4.52 16.67 5.71
CA ASP A 148 -5.97 16.86 5.84
C ASP A 148 -6.85 15.97 4.94
N GLU A 149 -6.29 15.09 4.11
CA GLU A 149 -7.04 14.19 3.28
C GLU A 149 -7.11 12.77 3.90
N VAL A 150 -8.26 12.13 3.74
CA VAL A 150 -8.50 10.74 4.13
C VAL A 150 -8.63 9.90 2.88
N HIS A 151 -7.70 8.99 2.66
CA HIS A 151 -7.61 8.17 1.46
C HIS A 151 -7.92 6.70 1.76
N ALA A 152 -8.50 6.00 0.78
CA ALA A 152 -8.57 4.53 0.80
C ALA A 152 -7.19 3.93 0.51
N ALA A 153 -6.81 2.92 1.27
CA ALA A 153 -5.54 2.20 1.08
C ALA A 153 -5.38 1.64 -0.35
N LYS A 154 -6.45 1.17 -0.96
CA LYS A 154 -6.45 0.63 -2.33
C LYS A 154 -5.88 1.64 -3.33
N TYR A 155 -6.27 2.91 -3.25
CA TYR A 155 -6.04 3.88 -4.33
C TYR A 155 -4.99 4.95 -4.03
N VAL A 156 -4.63 5.14 -2.77
CA VAL A 156 -3.65 6.16 -2.39
C VAL A 156 -2.26 5.81 -2.92
N THR A 157 -1.51 6.80 -3.40
CA THR A 157 -0.13 6.61 -3.84
C THR A 157 0.74 7.82 -3.53
N LYS A 158 2.03 7.59 -3.32
CA LYS A 158 3.04 8.64 -3.14
C LYS A 158 3.44 9.20 -4.49
N THR A 159 3.02 10.44 -4.78
CA THR A 159 3.16 11.05 -6.11
C THR A 159 4.35 11.99 -6.25
N HIS A 160 5.00 12.34 -5.14
CA HIS A 160 6.12 13.29 -5.13
C HIS A 160 7.17 12.89 -4.10
N THR A 161 8.42 13.18 -4.37
CA THR A 161 9.56 12.78 -3.52
C THR A 161 9.67 13.56 -2.21
N THR A 162 9.23 14.82 -2.15
CA THR A 162 9.47 15.74 -1.02
C THR A 162 8.27 16.60 -0.59
N ASN A 163 7.23 16.73 -1.42
CA ASN A 163 6.06 17.57 -1.11
C ASN A 163 5.23 16.96 0.02
N VAL A 164 4.79 17.74 0.99
CA VAL A 164 3.91 17.28 2.08
C VAL A 164 2.54 16.81 1.57
N SER A 165 2.04 17.34 0.45
CA SER A 165 0.82 16.91 -0.24
C SER A 165 1.08 15.81 -1.25
N THR A 166 1.98 14.86 -0.93
CA THR A 166 2.42 13.83 -1.87
C THR A 166 1.49 12.64 -1.98
N PHE A 167 0.77 12.32 -0.91
CA PHE A 167 -0.19 11.20 -0.95
C PHE A 167 -1.47 11.67 -1.64
N GLN A 168 -1.77 11.05 -2.74
CA GLN A 168 -2.89 11.40 -3.62
C GLN A 168 -3.65 10.13 -4.01
N THR A 169 -4.90 10.32 -4.41
CA THR A 169 -5.72 9.28 -5.05
C THR A 169 -6.12 9.78 -6.44
N PRO A 170 -5.22 9.72 -7.43
CA PRO A 170 -5.36 10.49 -8.67
C PRO A 170 -6.63 10.25 -9.46
N THR A 171 -7.03 8.96 -9.61
CA THR A 171 -8.21 8.58 -10.40
C THR A 171 -9.51 8.73 -9.61
N HIS A 172 -9.48 8.41 -8.30
CA HIS A 172 -10.70 8.27 -7.48
C HIS A 172 -10.94 9.45 -6.54
N GLY A 173 -9.92 10.24 -6.20
CA GLY A 173 -9.96 11.27 -5.17
C GLY A 173 -10.09 10.71 -3.76
N PRO A 174 -9.88 11.53 -2.71
CA PRO A 174 -9.95 11.10 -1.32
C PRO A 174 -11.36 10.65 -0.92
N LEU A 175 -11.45 9.85 0.15
CA LEU A 175 -12.72 9.44 0.77
C LEU A 175 -13.34 10.56 1.59
N GLY A 176 -12.53 11.44 2.15
CA GLY A 176 -12.96 12.50 3.03
C GLY A 176 -11.88 13.51 3.36
N LEU A 177 -12.23 14.48 4.19
CA LEU A 177 -11.36 15.55 4.66
C LEU A 177 -11.41 15.68 6.17
N VAL A 178 -10.27 16.03 6.77
CA VAL A 178 -10.18 16.36 8.20
C VAL A 178 -10.36 17.85 8.36
N MET A 179 -11.53 18.26 8.79
CA MET A 179 -11.86 19.65 9.05
C MET A 179 -11.51 20.04 10.49
N LYS A 180 -11.48 21.33 10.82
CA LYS A 180 -11.15 21.81 12.17
C LYS A 180 -12.04 21.21 13.26
N LYS A 181 -13.32 20.96 12.99
CA LYS A 181 -14.29 20.51 13.99
C LYS A 181 -14.74 19.05 13.80
N GLU A 182 -14.63 18.49 12.58
CA GLU A 182 -15.15 17.16 12.27
C GLU A 182 -14.31 16.48 11.17
N VAL A 183 -14.51 15.18 11.02
CA VAL A 183 -14.08 14.41 9.84
C VAL A 183 -15.27 14.29 8.89
N LEU A 184 -15.09 14.77 7.68
CA LEU A 184 -16.13 14.74 6.65
C LEU A 184 -15.82 13.63 5.66
N PHE A 185 -16.67 12.61 5.61
CA PHE A 185 -16.64 11.57 4.58
C PHE A 185 -17.71 11.83 3.54
N PHE A 186 -17.35 11.78 2.28
CA PHE A 186 -18.26 11.97 1.13
C PHE A 186 -18.31 10.75 0.20
N LYS A 187 -17.55 9.69 0.51
CA LYS A 187 -17.58 8.41 -0.20
C LYS A 187 -17.74 7.24 0.79
N THR A 188 -18.32 6.16 0.30
CA THR A 188 -18.37 4.86 0.98
C THR A 188 -17.15 4.01 0.58
N ALA A 189 -16.77 3.07 1.44
CA ALA A 189 -15.79 2.07 1.06
C ALA A 189 -16.40 1.07 0.06
N GLU A 190 -15.55 0.56 -0.83
CA GLU A 190 -15.93 -0.51 -1.74
C GLU A 190 -15.90 -1.87 -1.04
N PRO A 191 -16.75 -2.82 -1.49
CA PRO A 191 -16.61 -4.22 -1.08
C PRO A 191 -15.22 -4.76 -1.45
N ARG A 192 -14.64 -5.60 -0.59
CA ARG A 192 -13.33 -6.19 -0.81
C ARG A 192 -13.28 -7.62 -0.33
N VAL A 193 -12.52 -8.44 -1.03
CA VAL A 193 -12.15 -9.79 -0.58
C VAL A 193 -11.09 -9.64 0.50
N ARG A 194 -11.21 -10.43 1.57
CA ARG A 194 -10.31 -10.40 2.73
C ARG A 194 -9.72 -11.78 2.97
N PHE A 195 -8.49 -11.82 3.43
CA PHE A 195 -7.75 -13.04 3.71
C PHE A 195 -7.25 -13.08 5.15
N ASP A 196 -7.29 -14.26 5.75
CA ASP A 196 -6.63 -14.55 7.02
C ASP A 196 -5.38 -15.39 6.73
N LEU A 197 -4.23 -14.75 6.68
CA LEU A 197 -2.95 -15.39 6.42
C LEU A 197 -2.16 -15.59 7.71
N GLN A 198 -1.56 -16.76 7.88
CA GLN A 198 -0.68 -17.08 9.00
C GLN A 198 0.81 -16.93 8.63
N GLU A 199 1.13 -17.07 7.36
CA GLU A 199 2.47 -16.85 6.80
C GLU A 199 2.36 -16.15 5.45
N ILE A 200 3.44 -15.48 5.04
CA ILE A 200 3.57 -14.93 3.69
C ILE A 200 4.99 -15.18 3.19
N LYS A 201 5.08 -15.78 2.02
CA LYS A 201 6.34 -16.15 1.37
C LYS A 201 6.18 -16.10 -0.14
N GLY A 202 7.28 -16.17 -0.82
CA GLY A 202 7.32 -16.23 -2.27
C GLY A 202 8.01 -15.04 -2.92
N VAL A 203 8.38 -15.24 -4.18
CA VAL A 203 9.12 -14.29 -5.00
C VAL A 203 8.25 -13.86 -6.15
N VAL A 204 7.82 -12.60 -6.14
CA VAL A 204 7.06 -11.97 -7.21
C VAL A 204 7.78 -10.67 -7.61
N PRO A 205 8.68 -10.69 -8.60
CA PRO A 205 9.37 -9.50 -9.07
C PRO A 205 8.46 -8.61 -9.90
N ILE A 206 8.92 -7.36 -10.11
CA ILE A 206 8.28 -6.37 -10.98
C ILE A 206 9.27 -6.03 -12.09
N ILE A 207 8.83 -6.09 -13.35
CA ILE A 207 9.60 -5.68 -14.52
C ILE A 207 8.86 -4.56 -15.25
N SER A 208 9.51 -3.40 -15.39
CA SER A 208 8.95 -2.27 -16.13
C SER A 208 9.42 -2.26 -17.58
N ALA A 209 8.49 -2.22 -18.51
CA ALA A 209 8.78 -2.14 -19.93
C ALA A 209 9.32 -0.74 -20.32
N TYR A 210 10.32 -0.71 -21.20
CA TYR A 210 10.93 0.51 -21.73
C TYR A 210 11.12 0.43 -23.25
N ALA A 211 11.27 1.58 -23.91
CA ALA A 211 11.46 1.63 -25.35
C ALA A 211 12.76 0.92 -25.75
N GLY A 212 12.67 0.00 -26.71
CA GLY A 212 13.79 -0.85 -27.12
C GLY A 212 14.09 -2.03 -26.21
N MET A 213 13.22 -2.32 -25.22
CA MET A 213 13.33 -3.53 -24.41
C MET A 213 13.24 -4.78 -25.29
N LYS A 214 14.13 -5.70 -25.05
CA LYS A 214 14.17 -7.05 -25.62
C LYS A 214 14.11 -8.08 -24.49
N THR A 215 14.54 -9.31 -24.78
CA THR A 215 14.41 -10.43 -23.82
C THR A 215 15.52 -10.49 -22.78
N GLU A 216 16.62 -9.75 -22.92
CA GLU A 216 17.85 -9.94 -22.13
C GLU A 216 17.61 -9.93 -20.61
N VAL A 217 16.73 -9.04 -20.10
CA VAL A 217 16.40 -8.99 -18.68
C VAL A 217 15.55 -10.19 -18.27
N LEU A 218 14.63 -10.62 -19.13
CA LEU A 218 13.77 -11.78 -18.88
C LEU A 218 14.57 -13.09 -18.96
N ASP A 219 15.57 -13.17 -19.83
CA ASP A 219 16.45 -14.34 -19.96
C ASP A 219 17.32 -14.60 -18.72
N LEU A 220 17.50 -13.59 -17.86
CA LEU A 220 18.19 -13.71 -16.58
C LEU A 220 17.29 -14.26 -15.45
N LEU A 221 15.97 -14.32 -15.65
CA LEU A 221 15.03 -14.79 -14.64
C LEU A 221 14.95 -16.31 -14.65
N ASP A 222 15.07 -16.91 -13.48
CA ASP A 222 14.80 -18.33 -13.27
C ASP A 222 13.36 -18.54 -12.83
N VAL A 223 12.51 -18.95 -13.77
CA VAL A 223 11.07 -19.18 -13.56
C VAL A 223 10.80 -20.15 -12.41
N GLN A 224 11.71 -21.12 -12.17
CA GLN A 224 11.58 -22.11 -11.10
C GLN A 224 11.77 -21.51 -9.69
N GLN A 225 12.32 -20.33 -9.60
CA GLN A 225 12.53 -19.61 -8.33
C GLN A 225 11.53 -18.47 -8.11
N MET A 226 10.54 -18.34 -8.99
CA MET A 226 9.49 -17.32 -8.87
C MET A 226 8.13 -17.97 -8.67
N ASP A 227 7.29 -17.31 -7.89
CA ASP A 227 5.90 -17.69 -7.64
C ASP A 227 4.92 -16.88 -8.50
N GLY A 228 5.38 -15.78 -9.09
CA GLY A 228 4.62 -14.95 -10.01
C GLY A 228 5.48 -13.81 -10.57
N LEU A 229 4.93 -13.06 -11.52
CA LEU A 229 5.60 -11.92 -12.15
C LEU A 229 4.62 -10.78 -12.38
N ILE A 230 5.06 -9.54 -12.09
CA ILE A 230 4.32 -8.33 -12.46
C ILE A 230 5.05 -7.62 -13.59
N ILE A 231 4.31 -7.27 -14.64
CA ILE A 231 4.81 -6.46 -15.75
C ILE A 231 4.14 -5.09 -15.75
N GLU A 232 4.94 -4.03 -15.69
CA GLU A 232 4.48 -2.68 -16.00
C GLU A 232 4.59 -2.42 -17.50
N ALA A 233 3.49 -2.52 -18.19
CA ALA A 233 3.40 -2.42 -19.64
C ALA A 233 3.17 -0.97 -20.13
N PHE A 234 3.27 -0.75 -21.43
CA PHE A 234 2.98 0.54 -22.07
C PHE A 234 1.49 0.83 -22.17
N GLY A 235 1.10 2.08 -21.91
CA GLY A 235 -0.25 2.58 -22.19
C GLY A 235 -1.35 1.69 -21.62
N ALA A 236 -2.24 1.21 -22.46
CA ALA A 236 -3.36 0.35 -22.07
C ALA A 236 -2.96 -1.12 -21.77
N GLY A 237 -1.67 -1.46 -21.78
CA GLY A 237 -1.20 -2.82 -21.49
C GLY A 237 -0.58 -3.49 -22.71
N ASN A 238 0.39 -2.83 -23.36
CA ASN A 238 1.07 -3.33 -24.54
C ASN A 238 2.55 -3.59 -24.26
N LEU A 239 3.15 -4.53 -24.98
CA LEU A 239 4.56 -4.91 -24.89
C LEU A 239 5.19 -5.01 -26.28
N PRO A 240 6.53 -4.93 -26.40
CA PRO A 240 7.22 -5.34 -27.64
C PRO A 240 6.94 -6.83 -27.92
N LYS A 241 6.83 -7.19 -29.19
CA LYS A 241 6.51 -8.56 -29.64
C LYS A 241 7.43 -9.62 -28.99
N GLU A 242 8.76 -9.42 -29.08
CA GLU A 242 9.74 -10.37 -28.54
C GLU A 242 9.62 -10.54 -27.02
N VAL A 243 9.27 -9.47 -26.30
CA VAL A 243 9.01 -9.50 -24.85
C VAL A 243 7.74 -10.27 -24.52
N ALA A 244 6.67 -10.06 -25.30
CA ALA A 244 5.41 -10.80 -25.14
C ALA A 244 5.61 -12.31 -25.38
N GLU A 245 6.32 -12.69 -26.46
CA GLU A 245 6.65 -14.09 -26.76
C GLU A 245 7.40 -14.75 -25.60
N LYS A 246 8.37 -14.05 -24.98
CA LYS A 246 9.10 -14.56 -23.83
C LYS A 246 8.23 -14.73 -22.59
N ILE A 247 7.29 -13.81 -22.36
CA ILE A 247 6.34 -13.89 -21.24
C ILE A 247 5.36 -15.05 -21.43
N PHE A 248 4.97 -15.38 -22.68
CA PHE A 248 4.16 -16.54 -22.96
C PHE A 248 4.87 -17.85 -22.61
N GLU A 249 6.18 -17.98 -22.88
CA GLU A 249 6.98 -19.12 -22.43
C GLU A 249 6.91 -19.29 -20.89
N PHE A 250 6.99 -18.20 -20.14
CA PHE A 250 6.90 -18.23 -18.67
C PHE A 250 5.50 -18.65 -18.19
N GLN A 251 4.46 -18.13 -18.84
CA GLN A 251 3.07 -18.48 -18.54
C GLN A 251 2.79 -19.96 -18.86
N GLU A 252 3.28 -20.47 -19.99
CA GLU A 252 3.18 -21.89 -20.38
C GLU A 252 3.94 -22.81 -19.40
N ALA A 253 5.02 -22.33 -18.79
CA ALA A 253 5.73 -23.02 -17.70
C ALA A 253 4.96 -23.00 -16.37
N GLY A 254 3.77 -22.37 -16.33
CA GLY A 254 2.88 -22.33 -15.17
C GLY A 254 3.09 -21.12 -14.24
N LEU A 255 3.91 -20.14 -14.61
CA LEU A 255 4.11 -18.93 -13.81
C LEU A 255 2.91 -17.97 -13.98
N PRO A 256 2.16 -17.62 -12.92
CA PRO A 256 1.12 -16.59 -13.00
C PRO A 256 1.75 -15.22 -13.25
N ILE A 257 1.28 -14.55 -14.29
CA ILE A 257 1.78 -13.24 -14.71
C ILE A 257 0.64 -12.23 -14.70
N ALA A 258 0.84 -11.13 -13.98
CA ALA A 258 -0.11 -10.04 -13.95
C ALA A 258 0.51 -8.76 -14.54
N LEU A 259 -0.32 -7.97 -15.19
CA LEU A 259 0.08 -6.78 -15.92
C LEU A 259 -0.65 -5.57 -15.38
N VAL A 260 0.10 -4.48 -15.20
CA VAL A 260 -0.40 -3.14 -14.93
C VAL A 260 0.14 -2.16 -15.97
N SER A 261 -0.46 -0.99 -16.07
CA SER A 261 0.12 0.10 -16.86
C SER A 261 1.22 0.82 -16.09
N ARG A 262 2.31 1.21 -16.76
CA ARG A 262 3.28 2.17 -16.22
C ARG A 262 2.78 3.62 -16.24
N CYS A 263 1.60 3.87 -16.82
CA CYS A 263 0.95 5.16 -16.77
C CYS A 263 0.48 5.45 -15.35
N PHE A 264 0.70 6.69 -14.89
CA PHE A 264 0.33 7.11 -13.55
C PHE A 264 -1.20 7.11 -13.30
N ASN A 265 -2.00 7.34 -14.34
CA ASN A 265 -3.45 7.33 -14.31
C ASN A 265 -4.01 6.43 -15.41
N GLY A 266 -5.24 5.99 -15.23
CA GLY A 266 -5.95 5.14 -16.16
C GLY A 266 -5.87 3.67 -15.78
N ILE A 267 -6.46 2.84 -16.62
CA ILE A 267 -6.64 1.41 -16.38
C ILE A 267 -6.03 0.64 -17.57
N ALA A 268 -5.31 -0.43 -17.29
CA ALA A 268 -4.86 -1.35 -18.31
C ALA A 268 -6.05 -2.22 -18.79
N GLU A 269 -6.28 -2.25 -20.11
CA GLU A 269 -7.37 -2.99 -20.73
C GLU A 269 -6.89 -3.68 -22.03
N PRO A 270 -7.37 -4.88 -22.35
CA PRO A 270 -7.02 -5.61 -23.58
C PRO A 270 -7.73 -5.01 -24.81
N VAL A 271 -7.16 -3.94 -25.39
CA VAL A 271 -7.77 -3.16 -26.48
C VAL A 271 -7.09 -3.41 -27.83
N TYR A 272 -5.78 -3.63 -27.85
CA TYR A 272 -4.98 -3.72 -29.08
C TYR A 272 -4.71 -5.17 -29.47
N ALA A 273 -4.95 -5.53 -30.77
CA ALA A 273 -4.91 -6.90 -31.25
C ALA A 273 -3.64 -7.29 -32.06
N TYR A 274 -2.61 -6.41 -32.08
CA TYR A 274 -1.32 -6.75 -32.70
C TYR A 274 -0.47 -7.65 -31.78
N ASP A 275 0.60 -8.27 -32.33
CA ASP A 275 1.53 -9.10 -31.55
C ASP A 275 2.14 -8.30 -30.38
N GLY A 276 1.91 -8.74 -29.14
CA GLY A 276 2.27 -8.01 -27.93
C GLY A 276 1.26 -6.94 -27.50
N GLY A 277 0.15 -6.77 -28.24
CA GLY A 277 -0.97 -5.93 -27.82
C GLY A 277 -1.80 -6.59 -26.71
N GLY A 278 -2.56 -5.79 -25.98
CA GLY A 278 -3.30 -6.23 -24.79
C GLY A 278 -4.25 -7.41 -25.05
N VAL A 279 -4.93 -7.47 -26.21
CA VAL A 279 -5.80 -8.60 -26.58
C VAL A 279 -4.98 -9.89 -26.67
N ASN A 280 -3.85 -9.84 -27.40
CA ASN A 280 -2.95 -10.98 -27.57
C ASN A 280 -2.39 -11.47 -26.22
N LEU A 281 -2.01 -10.55 -25.32
CA LEU A 281 -1.52 -10.88 -23.97
C LEU A 281 -2.62 -11.57 -23.13
N HIS A 282 -3.83 -11.03 -23.14
CA HIS A 282 -4.96 -11.57 -22.36
C HIS A 282 -5.39 -12.96 -22.85
N GLU A 283 -5.41 -13.18 -24.17
CA GLU A 283 -5.70 -14.49 -24.78
C GLU A 283 -4.66 -15.56 -24.39
N HIS A 284 -3.41 -15.17 -24.15
CA HIS A 284 -2.36 -16.04 -23.62
C HIS A 284 -2.35 -16.16 -22.09
N GLY A 285 -3.40 -15.70 -21.42
CA GLY A 285 -3.57 -15.93 -19.98
C GLY A 285 -2.89 -14.92 -19.05
N ILE A 286 -2.40 -13.80 -19.56
CA ILE A 286 -1.86 -12.72 -18.72
C ILE A 286 -3.01 -11.97 -18.05
N PHE A 287 -2.95 -11.78 -16.72
CA PHE A 287 -3.98 -11.12 -15.94
C PHE A 287 -3.84 -9.59 -16.00
N PHE A 288 -4.92 -8.89 -16.31
CA PHE A 288 -4.95 -7.43 -16.35
C PHE A 288 -5.43 -6.87 -15.01
N VAL A 289 -4.50 -6.34 -14.22
CA VAL A 289 -4.83 -5.74 -12.92
C VAL A 289 -5.36 -4.34 -13.13
N LYS A 290 -6.57 -4.10 -12.65
CA LYS A 290 -7.21 -2.78 -12.73
C LYS A 290 -6.86 -1.92 -11.51
N GLU A 291 -6.72 -0.61 -11.73
CA GLU A 291 -6.71 0.44 -10.69
C GLU A 291 -5.55 0.39 -9.67
N LEU A 292 -4.59 -0.53 -9.80
CA LEU A 292 -3.44 -0.63 -8.92
C LEU A 292 -2.15 -0.29 -9.64
N ASN A 293 -1.19 0.29 -8.91
CA ASN A 293 0.19 0.36 -9.36
C ASN A 293 0.90 -1.00 -9.19
N ALA A 294 2.10 -1.14 -9.76
CA ALA A 294 2.82 -2.41 -9.75
C ALA A 294 3.16 -2.93 -8.36
N ALA A 295 3.49 -2.07 -7.41
CA ALA A 295 3.83 -2.46 -6.05
C ALA A 295 2.63 -3.11 -5.34
N LYS A 296 1.44 -2.51 -5.46
CA LYS A 296 0.20 -3.08 -4.92
C LYS A 296 -0.28 -4.30 -5.69
N ALA A 297 -0.17 -4.31 -7.02
CA ALA A 297 -0.47 -5.48 -7.83
C ALA A 297 0.41 -6.69 -7.45
N ARG A 298 1.69 -6.43 -7.15
CA ARG A 298 2.61 -7.43 -6.61
C ARG A 298 2.10 -8.02 -5.28
N LEU A 299 1.68 -7.17 -4.36
CA LEU A 299 1.11 -7.64 -3.09
C LEU A 299 -0.20 -8.38 -3.31
N LYS A 300 -1.07 -7.92 -4.22
CA LYS A 300 -2.33 -8.61 -4.59
C LYS A 300 -2.05 -10.05 -5.05
N LEU A 301 -1.10 -10.23 -5.97
CA LEU A 301 -0.72 -11.55 -6.46
C LEU A 301 -0.09 -12.40 -5.36
N LEU A 302 0.88 -11.86 -4.60
CA LEU A 302 1.54 -12.57 -3.52
C LEU A 302 0.55 -13.05 -2.45
N ILE A 303 -0.39 -12.21 -2.03
CA ILE A 303 -1.43 -12.53 -1.06
C ILE A 303 -2.34 -13.63 -1.60
N ALA A 304 -2.82 -13.52 -2.84
CA ALA A 304 -3.67 -14.50 -3.48
C ALA A 304 -3.02 -15.89 -3.55
N LEU A 305 -1.74 -15.95 -3.91
CA LEU A 305 -0.97 -17.20 -3.96
C LEU A 305 -0.81 -17.82 -2.56
N ASN A 306 -0.52 -17.00 -1.53
CA ASN A 306 -0.43 -17.49 -0.15
C ASN A 306 -1.79 -17.88 0.43
N ALA A 307 -2.89 -17.32 -0.06
CA ALA A 307 -4.25 -17.75 0.25
C ALA A 307 -4.67 -19.04 -0.49
N GLY A 308 -3.82 -19.55 -1.38
CA GLY A 308 -4.05 -20.79 -2.11
C GLY A 308 -4.92 -20.67 -3.36
N LEU A 309 -5.21 -19.44 -3.84
CA LEU A 309 -5.99 -19.22 -5.06
C LEU A 309 -5.22 -19.73 -6.27
N LYS A 310 -5.95 -20.39 -7.21
CA LYS A 310 -5.38 -20.98 -8.44
C LYS A 310 -6.38 -20.89 -9.58
N GLY A 311 -5.88 -21.01 -10.82
CA GLY A 311 -6.72 -21.08 -12.02
C GLY A 311 -7.69 -19.90 -12.13
N ASP A 312 -8.97 -20.20 -12.38
CA ASP A 312 -10.00 -19.17 -12.58
C ASP A 312 -10.24 -18.32 -11.31
N GLU A 313 -10.18 -18.91 -10.11
CA GLU A 313 -10.32 -18.13 -8.86
C GLU A 313 -9.22 -17.08 -8.71
N LEU A 314 -7.98 -17.44 -9.06
CA LEU A 314 -6.86 -16.49 -9.04
C LEU A 314 -7.08 -15.41 -10.09
N ARG A 315 -7.48 -15.78 -11.31
CA ARG A 315 -7.78 -14.81 -12.38
C ARG A 315 -8.87 -13.84 -11.95
N ASP A 316 -10.01 -14.34 -11.50
CA ASP A 316 -11.16 -13.53 -11.10
C ASP A 316 -10.79 -12.54 -9.99
N TYR A 317 -9.99 -12.99 -9.00
CA TYR A 317 -9.52 -12.11 -7.94
C TYR A 317 -8.53 -11.05 -8.47
N ILE A 318 -7.60 -11.41 -9.34
CA ILE A 318 -6.56 -10.48 -9.82
C ILE A 318 -7.16 -9.43 -10.75
N GLU A 319 -8.10 -9.79 -11.63
CA GLU A 319 -8.72 -8.89 -12.61
C GLU A 319 -9.92 -8.09 -12.06
N GLY A 320 -10.52 -8.54 -10.96
CA GLY A 320 -11.62 -7.87 -10.23
C GLY A 320 -11.07 -6.90 -9.20
#